data_adf1a89ec0943a0f30d187c67efb4ff3
#
_entry.id   adf1a89ec0943a0f30d187c67efb4ff3
#
_cell.length_a   1.000
_cell.length_b   1.000
_cell.length_c   1.000
_cell.angle_alpha   90.00
_cell.angle_beta   90.00
_cell.angle_gamma   90.00
#
_symmetry.space_group_name_H-M   'P 1'
#
loop_
_entity.id
_entity.type
_entity.pdbx_description
1 polymer ?
#
loop_
_entity_poly.entity_id
_entity_poly.type
_entity_poly.pdbx_seq_one_letter_code
_entity_poly.pdbx_strand_id
1 'polypeptide(L)'
;MSTRKPGAKTAPSTALTPASPVAPARPSASPAPAATTEIPRPRNPLDVRFQAAVARATMSVSPVSLLLATVDWAGHLAGSPGKQLELARLAQDQARRIAEYAGALALARPDCPAPRCVEPPAQDRRFMADEWKRWPFNLMHQSFLLAEEWWQAATTGISGVSAHHEHVVSFTARQLLDVLSPGNYLPTNPVVLQRT
;
A
#
# COMPACT_ATOMS: atom_id res chain seq x y z
N MET A 1 -78.46 -11.60 7.88
CA MET A 1 -79.27 -10.75 8.75
C MET A 1 -78.42 -9.54 9.09
N SER A 2 -78.78 -8.52 8.45
CA SER A 2 -79.41 -7.24 8.93
C SER A 2 -78.33 -6.27 9.41
N THR A 3 -77.89 -5.33 8.53
CA THR A 3 -78.26 -3.90 8.44
C THR A 3 -77.87 -3.02 9.62
N ARG A 4 -76.99 -2.02 9.41
CA ARG A 4 -77.42 -0.61 9.31
C ARG A 4 -76.18 0.35 9.25
N LYS A 5 -76.16 1.08 8.18
CA LYS A 5 -75.59 2.45 8.11
C LYS A 5 -76.69 3.39 8.68
N PRO A 6 -76.42 4.54 9.28
CA PRO A 6 -75.99 5.73 8.58
C PRO A 6 -75.22 6.76 9.45
N GLY A 7 -74.75 7.84 8.80
CA GLY A 7 -74.60 9.12 9.46
C GLY A 7 -73.49 9.99 8.96
N ALA A 8 -73.76 10.69 7.85
CA ALA A 8 -72.92 11.83 7.42
C ALA A 8 -73.12 13.03 8.36
N LYS A 9 -72.04 13.70 8.76
CA LYS A 9 -72.07 15.10 9.20
C LYS A 9 -70.94 15.86 8.56
N THR A 10 -71.28 16.64 7.60
CA THR A 10 -70.53 17.74 7.00
C THR A 10 -70.16 18.78 8.06
N ALA A 11 -68.94 19.22 8.09
CA ALA A 11 -68.43 20.41 8.75
C ALA A 11 -67.44 21.16 7.89
N PRO A 12 -67.28 22.47 7.99
CA PRO A 12 -66.94 23.35 6.86
C PRO A 12 -65.46 23.44 6.57
N SER A 13 -65.18 23.55 5.28
CA SER A 13 -63.89 23.83 4.70
C SER A 13 -63.41 25.21 5.12
N THR A 14 -62.36 25.25 5.95
CA THR A 14 -61.58 26.47 6.16
C THR A 14 -60.37 26.40 5.22
N ALA A 15 -60.41 27.23 4.19
CA ALA A 15 -59.32 27.39 3.24
C ALA A 15 -58.08 27.96 3.95
N LEU A 16 -57.05 27.16 4.14
CA LEU A 16 -55.73 27.61 4.56
C LEU A 16 -54.95 28.07 3.32
N THR A 17 -54.69 29.35 3.25
CA THR A 17 -53.76 29.97 2.29
C THR A 17 -52.40 29.32 2.35
N PRO A 18 -51.79 28.88 1.24
CA PRO A 18 -50.46 28.35 1.26
C PRO A 18 -49.45 29.46 1.57
N ALA A 19 -48.70 29.30 2.66
CA ALA A 19 -47.57 30.15 2.99
C ALA A 19 -46.47 29.94 1.95
N SER A 20 -45.99 31.01 1.35
CA SER A 20 -44.80 31.00 0.45
C SER A 20 -43.60 30.36 1.14
N PRO A 21 -42.82 29.51 0.43
CA PRO A 21 -41.59 28.96 0.97
C PRO A 21 -40.57 30.05 1.21
N VAL A 22 -40.22 30.25 2.47
CA VAL A 22 -39.05 31.06 2.86
C VAL A 22 -37.80 30.38 2.29
N ALA A 23 -37.11 31.04 1.35
CA ALA A 23 -35.85 30.58 0.84
C ALA A 23 -34.83 30.48 1.98
N PRO A 24 -34.05 29.37 2.07
CA PRO A 24 -33.03 29.26 3.09
C PRO A 24 -31.98 30.34 2.87
N ALA A 25 -31.71 31.16 3.90
CA ALA A 25 -30.66 32.15 3.92
C ALA A 25 -29.32 31.46 3.55
N ARG A 26 -28.67 31.93 2.50
CA ARG A 26 -27.30 31.52 2.15
C ARG A 26 -26.41 31.82 3.37
N PRO A 27 -25.61 30.84 3.82
CA PRO A 27 -24.61 31.11 4.85
C PRO A 27 -23.67 32.19 4.32
N SER A 28 -23.53 33.27 5.07
CA SER A 28 -22.59 34.35 4.80
C SER A 28 -21.19 33.71 4.67
N ALA A 29 -20.61 33.78 3.49
CA ALA A 29 -19.25 33.31 3.28
C ALA A 29 -18.34 34.11 4.23
N SER A 30 -17.78 33.45 5.20
CA SER A 30 -16.71 34.01 6.03
C SER A 30 -15.59 34.42 5.10
N PRO A 31 -15.04 35.65 5.22
CA PRO A 31 -13.95 36.08 4.37
C PRO A 31 -12.80 35.07 4.53
N ALA A 32 -12.38 34.49 3.40
CA ALA A 32 -11.21 33.65 3.35
C ALA A 32 -10.03 34.41 3.97
N PRO A 33 -9.20 33.78 4.83
CA PRO A 33 -8.04 34.43 5.39
C PRO A 33 -7.20 34.97 4.22
N ALA A 34 -6.91 36.26 4.23
CA ALA A 34 -6.08 36.91 3.24
C ALA A 34 -4.78 36.10 3.09
N ALA A 35 -4.54 35.59 1.90
CA ALA A 35 -3.27 34.92 1.59
C ALA A 35 -2.16 35.93 1.91
N THR A 36 -1.47 35.71 3.01
CA THR A 36 -0.26 36.46 3.36
C THR A 36 0.72 36.17 2.24
N THR A 37 0.96 37.11 1.39
CA THR A 37 1.97 37.04 0.34
C THR A 37 3.32 36.99 1.05
N GLU A 38 3.77 35.79 1.41
CA GLU A 38 5.11 35.59 1.92
C GLU A 38 6.09 36.00 0.85
N ILE A 39 6.82 37.11 1.09
CA ILE A 39 7.92 37.56 0.24
C ILE A 39 8.92 36.41 0.18
N PRO A 40 9.21 35.86 -1.01
CA PRO A 40 10.13 34.72 -1.14
C PRO A 40 11.50 35.16 -0.62
N ARG A 41 11.93 34.60 0.52
CA ARG A 41 13.29 34.83 1.03
C ARG A 41 14.29 34.29 0.01
N PRO A 42 15.36 35.03 -0.34
CA PRO A 42 16.40 34.52 -1.23
C PRO A 42 16.98 33.23 -0.63
N ARG A 43 16.78 32.12 -1.31
CA ARG A 43 17.33 30.82 -0.90
C ARG A 43 18.80 30.76 -1.28
N ASN A 44 19.65 30.31 -0.35
CA ASN A 44 21.07 30.09 -0.66
C ASN A 44 21.18 29.07 -1.82
N PRO A 45 21.93 29.36 -2.89
CA PRO A 45 22.07 28.47 -4.04
C PRO A 45 22.72 27.13 -3.70
N LEU A 46 23.54 27.05 -2.64
CA LEU A 46 24.10 25.79 -2.14
C LEU A 46 23.03 24.93 -1.50
N ASP A 47 22.15 25.52 -0.69
CA ASP A 47 21.02 24.79 -0.07
C ASP A 47 20.08 24.25 -1.11
N VAL A 48 19.79 25.02 -2.17
CA VAL A 48 18.94 24.57 -3.28
C VAL A 48 19.53 23.36 -4.00
N ARG A 49 20.86 23.39 -4.28
CA ARG A 49 21.56 22.28 -4.93
C ARG A 49 21.63 21.04 -4.03
N PHE A 50 21.94 21.24 -2.76
CA PHE A 50 21.96 20.15 -1.77
C PHE A 50 20.57 19.51 -1.61
N GLN A 51 19.54 20.31 -1.41
CA GLN A 51 18.15 19.81 -1.32
C GLN A 51 17.71 19.10 -2.59
N ALA A 52 18.10 19.59 -3.77
CA ALA A 52 17.81 18.91 -5.03
C ALA A 52 18.54 17.57 -5.15
N ALA A 53 19.77 17.46 -4.68
CA ALA A 53 20.51 16.19 -4.64
C ALA A 53 19.88 15.20 -3.67
N VAL A 54 19.52 15.66 -2.48
CA VAL A 54 18.81 14.86 -1.46
C VAL A 54 17.45 14.40 -2.00
N ALA A 55 16.65 15.29 -2.61
CA ALA A 55 15.36 14.94 -3.17
C ALA A 55 15.45 13.86 -4.26
N ARG A 56 16.51 13.89 -5.08
CA ARG A 56 16.76 12.82 -6.07
C ARG A 56 17.11 11.49 -5.39
N ALA A 57 17.95 11.53 -4.35
CA ALA A 57 18.38 10.33 -3.62
C ALA A 57 17.23 9.70 -2.82
N THR A 58 16.29 10.51 -2.33
CA THR A 58 15.15 10.07 -1.51
C THR A 58 13.84 9.96 -2.30
N MET A 59 13.90 9.94 -3.64
CA MET A 59 12.70 9.88 -4.50
C MET A 59 11.64 10.94 -4.16
N SER A 60 12.09 12.16 -3.88
CA SER A 60 11.27 13.32 -3.48
C SER A 60 10.59 13.20 -2.11
N VAL A 61 10.86 12.17 -1.33
CA VAL A 61 10.44 12.09 0.07
C VAL A 61 11.41 12.87 0.92
N SER A 62 10.91 13.75 1.81
CA SER A 62 11.76 14.46 2.75
C SER A 62 12.48 13.47 3.69
N PRO A 63 13.83 13.54 3.84
CA PRO A 63 14.55 12.65 4.76
C PRO A 63 14.03 12.73 6.21
N VAL A 64 13.61 13.90 6.63
CA VAL A 64 13.02 14.10 7.96
C VAL A 64 11.67 13.39 8.07
N SER A 65 10.82 13.52 7.06
CA SER A 65 9.52 12.83 7.03
C SER A 65 9.70 11.31 7.00
N LEU A 66 10.68 10.81 6.23
CA LEU A 66 11.00 9.39 6.19
C LEU A 66 11.50 8.89 7.54
N LEU A 67 12.39 9.64 8.20
CA LEU A 67 12.89 9.29 9.52
C LEU A 67 11.76 9.25 10.54
N LEU A 68 10.91 10.28 10.59
CA LEU A 68 9.77 10.35 11.52
C LEU A 68 8.81 9.19 11.28
N ALA A 69 8.46 8.90 10.02
CA ALA A 69 7.59 7.80 9.68
C ALA A 69 8.20 6.43 10.08
N THR A 70 9.51 6.27 9.87
CA THR A 70 10.22 5.04 10.25
C THR A 70 10.28 4.84 11.75
N VAL A 71 10.55 5.91 12.53
CA VAL A 71 10.58 5.85 14.00
C VAL A 71 9.18 5.56 14.56
N ASP A 72 8.15 6.21 14.02
CA ASP A 72 6.76 5.96 14.41
C ASP A 72 6.37 4.50 14.15
N TRP A 73 6.61 4.01 12.93
CA TRP A 73 6.37 2.62 12.55
C TRP A 73 7.11 1.64 13.46
N ALA A 74 8.42 1.83 13.63
CA ALA A 74 9.25 0.90 14.42
C ALA A 74 8.85 0.88 15.91
N GLY A 75 8.53 2.06 16.49
CA GLY A 75 8.08 2.16 17.86
C GLY A 75 6.75 1.44 18.10
N HIS A 76 5.77 1.63 17.22
CA HIS A 76 4.48 0.95 17.31
C HIS A 76 4.58 -0.55 17.02
N LEU A 77 5.42 -0.97 16.05
CA LEU A 77 5.68 -2.39 15.82
C LEU A 77 6.34 -3.04 17.03
N ALA A 78 7.33 -2.39 17.65
CA ALA A 78 7.98 -2.89 18.88
C ALA A 78 6.99 -3.01 20.04
N GLY A 79 6.01 -2.10 20.12
CA GLY A 79 4.94 -2.12 21.12
C GLY A 79 3.77 -3.07 20.79
N SER A 80 3.79 -3.77 19.66
CA SER A 80 2.67 -4.60 19.17
C SER A 80 3.04 -6.11 19.14
N PRO A 81 3.03 -6.82 20.31
CA PRO A 81 3.45 -8.22 20.38
C PRO A 81 2.59 -9.16 19.52
N GLY A 82 1.31 -8.83 19.35
CA GLY A 82 0.41 -9.58 18.47
C GLY A 82 0.87 -9.54 17.01
N LYS A 83 1.23 -8.35 16.50
CA LYS A 83 1.75 -8.17 15.16
C LYS A 83 3.11 -8.84 14.96
N GLN A 84 3.99 -8.75 15.96
CA GLN A 84 5.28 -9.44 15.91
C GLN A 84 5.10 -10.97 15.83
N LEU A 85 4.15 -11.53 16.59
CA LEU A 85 3.85 -12.96 16.52
C LEU A 85 3.25 -13.36 15.16
N GLU A 86 2.37 -12.53 14.59
CA GLU A 86 1.84 -12.70 13.23
C GLU A 86 2.98 -12.77 12.21
N LEU A 87 3.89 -11.79 12.23
CA LEU A 87 5.04 -11.73 11.34
C LEU A 87 6.00 -12.91 11.52
N ALA A 88 6.22 -13.35 12.77
CA ALA A 88 7.03 -14.53 13.04
C ALA A 88 6.39 -15.81 12.48
N ARG A 89 5.08 -15.97 12.62
CA ARG A 89 4.35 -17.11 12.04
C ARG A 89 4.39 -17.08 10.52
N LEU A 90 4.19 -15.91 9.92
CA LEU A 90 4.32 -15.75 8.47
C LEU A 90 5.73 -16.14 7.99
N ALA A 91 6.79 -15.65 8.67
CA ALA A 91 8.16 -16.00 8.33
C ALA A 91 8.43 -17.51 8.45
N GLN A 92 7.90 -18.16 9.47
CA GLN A 92 8.01 -19.64 9.65
C GLN A 92 7.28 -20.39 8.54
N ASP A 93 6.06 -19.95 8.18
CA ASP A 93 5.30 -20.57 7.07
C ASP A 93 6.03 -20.39 5.74
N GLN A 94 6.57 -19.19 5.48
CA GLN A 94 7.36 -18.92 4.29
C GLN A 94 8.65 -19.75 4.23
N ALA A 95 9.35 -19.89 5.36
CA ALA A 95 10.54 -20.75 5.46
C ALA A 95 10.20 -22.22 5.15
N ARG A 96 9.06 -22.71 5.64
CA ARG A 96 8.58 -24.05 5.33
C ARG A 96 8.25 -24.18 3.84
N ARG A 97 7.48 -23.25 3.27
CA ARG A 97 7.10 -23.25 1.85
C ARG A 97 8.32 -23.25 0.93
N ILE A 98 9.34 -22.43 1.21
CA ILE A 98 10.55 -22.39 0.39
C ILE A 98 11.40 -23.65 0.55
N ALA A 99 11.45 -24.27 1.75
CA ALA A 99 12.14 -25.53 1.98
C ALA A 99 11.46 -26.70 1.25
N GLU A 100 10.13 -26.78 1.29
CA GLU A 100 9.33 -27.75 0.55
C GLU A 100 9.54 -27.60 -0.97
N TYR A 101 9.55 -26.36 -1.45
CA TYR A 101 9.81 -26.04 -2.85
C TYR A 101 11.24 -26.47 -3.27
N ALA A 102 12.25 -26.15 -2.47
CA ALA A 102 13.63 -26.56 -2.72
C ALA A 102 13.77 -28.08 -2.74
N GLY A 103 13.10 -28.78 -1.82
CA GLY A 103 13.04 -30.24 -1.82
C GLY A 103 12.36 -30.81 -3.07
N ALA A 104 11.25 -30.23 -3.49
CA ALA A 104 10.55 -30.61 -4.72
C ALA A 104 11.41 -30.38 -5.96
N LEU A 105 12.18 -29.28 -6.01
CA LEU A 105 13.12 -29.01 -7.09
C LEU A 105 14.24 -30.06 -7.17
N ALA A 106 14.76 -30.52 -6.03
CA ALA A 106 15.79 -31.55 -5.98
C ALA A 106 15.29 -32.92 -6.51
N LEU A 107 13.98 -33.17 -6.42
CA LEU A 107 13.32 -34.38 -6.88
C LEU A 107 12.62 -34.23 -8.25
N ALA A 108 12.59 -33.01 -8.81
CA ALA A 108 11.89 -32.72 -10.04
C ALA A 108 12.51 -33.46 -11.23
N ARG A 109 11.66 -33.92 -12.13
CA ARG A 109 12.01 -34.54 -13.40
C ARG A 109 11.55 -33.67 -14.56
N PRO A 110 12.15 -33.82 -15.77
CA PRO A 110 11.71 -33.05 -16.93
C PRO A 110 10.21 -33.16 -17.22
N ASP A 111 9.62 -34.33 -16.96
CA ASP A 111 8.21 -34.61 -17.20
C ASP A 111 7.26 -34.16 -16.07
N CYS A 112 7.82 -33.78 -14.91
CA CYS A 112 7.07 -33.34 -13.74
C CYS A 112 7.79 -32.17 -13.05
N PRO A 113 7.61 -30.93 -13.56
CA PRO A 113 8.23 -29.77 -12.98
C PRO A 113 7.64 -29.48 -11.57
N ALA A 114 8.47 -29.00 -10.65
CA ALA A 114 8.03 -28.61 -9.32
C ALA A 114 6.97 -27.49 -9.40
N PRO A 115 5.88 -27.60 -8.64
CA PRO A 115 4.88 -26.54 -8.56
C PRO A 115 5.50 -25.26 -7.98
N ARG A 116 4.99 -24.09 -8.38
CA ARG A 116 5.46 -22.82 -7.82
C ARG A 116 5.13 -22.72 -6.33
N CYS A 117 6.03 -22.13 -5.57
CA CYS A 117 5.85 -21.87 -4.14
C CYS A 117 4.89 -20.68 -3.92
N VAL A 118 5.03 -19.64 -4.76
CA VAL A 118 4.21 -18.42 -4.76
C VAL A 118 3.83 -18.06 -6.18
N GLU A 119 2.57 -17.71 -6.36
CA GLU A 119 2.10 -17.15 -7.63
C GLU A 119 2.32 -15.64 -7.63
N PRO A 120 3.11 -15.09 -8.57
CA PRO A 120 3.30 -13.64 -8.64
C PRO A 120 1.97 -12.93 -8.94
N PRO A 121 1.77 -11.69 -8.47
CA PRO A 121 0.60 -10.89 -8.84
C PRO A 121 0.45 -10.82 -10.37
N ALA A 122 -0.80 -10.78 -10.87
CA ALA A 122 -1.09 -10.81 -12.32
C ALA A 122 -0.43 -9.65 -13.11
N GLN A 123 -0.17 -8.53 -12.43
CA GLN A 123 0.51 -7.37 -13.02
C GLN A 123 2.04 -7.50 -13.02
N ASP A 124 2.61 -8.41 -12.23
CA ASP A 124 4.06 -8.58 -12.12
C ASP A 124 4.61 -9.40 -13.31
N ARG A 125 5.30 -8.73 -14.19
CA ARG A 125 5.92 -9.32 -15.38
C ARG A 125 7.42 -9.57 -15.25
N ARG A 126 8.03 -9.25 -14.09
CA ARG A 126 9.48 -9.32 -13.87
C ARG A 126 10.04 -10.73 -14.07
N PHE A 127 9.28 -11.76 -13.69
CA PHE A 127 9.70 -13.15 -13.65
C PHE A 127 8.93 -14.07 -14.61
N MET A 128 8.36 -13.50 -15.70
CA MET A 128 7.54 -14.28 -16.65
C MET A 128 8.35 -15.12 -17.64
N ALA A 129 9.60 -14.73 -17.92
CA ALA A 129 10.44 -15.41 -18.87
C ALA A 129 10.79 -16.85 -18.42
N ASP A 130 10.91 -17.78 -19.36
CA ASP A 130 11.16 -19.20 -19.06
C ASP A 130 12.49 -19.46 -18.37
N GLU A 131 13.44 -18.56 -18.54
CA GLU A 131 14.75 -18.58 -17.88
C GLU A 131 14.65 -18.57 -16.36
N TRP A 132 13.63 -17.89 -15.79
CA TRP A 132 13.37 -17.86 -14.35
C TRP A 132 12.87 -19.21 -13.79
N LYS A 133 12.49 -20.15 -14.64
CA LYS A 133 12.08 -21.49 -14.23
C LYS A 133 13.27 -22.42 -13.95
N ARG A 134 14.48 -22.01 -14.33
CA ARG A 134 15.71 -22.82 -14.18
C ARG A 134 16.38 -22.59 -12.83
N TRP A 135 17.00 -23.61 -12.30
CA TRP A 135 17.83 -23.51 -11.11
C TRP A 135 19.10 -22.68 -11.41
N PRO A 136 19.57 -21.78 -10.51
CA PRO A 136 19.02 -21.42 -9.19
C PRO A 136 17.99 -20.28 -9.23
N PHE A 137 17.67 -19.73 -10.39
CA PHE A 137 16.85 -18.53 -10.55
C PHE A 137 15.40 -18.74 -10.12
N ASN A 138 14.88 -19.95 -10.27
CA ASN A 138 13.56 -20.33 -9.79
C ASN A 138 13.45 -20.22 -8.25
N LEU A 139 14.46 -20.67 -7.52
CA LEU A 139 14.48 -20.54 -6.06
C LEU A 139 14.65 -19.06 -5.65
N MET A 140 15.53 -18.34 -6.35
CA MET A 140 15.82 -16.94 -6.08
C MET A 140 14.58 -16.02 -6.23
N HIS A 141 13.86 -16.12 -7.34
CA HIS A 141 12.68 -15.27 -7.53
C HIS A 141 11.53 -15.66 -6.59
N GLN A 142 11.34 -16.94 -6.26
CA GLN A 142 10.33 -17.38 -5.30
C GLN A 142 10.64 -16.89 -3.88
N SER A 143 11.91 -16.94 -3.46
CA SER A 143 12.33 -16.37 -2.17
C SER A 143 12.14 -14.85 -2.13
N PHE A 144 12.38 -14.17 -3.24
CA PHE A 144 12.16 -12.72 -3.34
C PHE A 144 10.68 -12.35 -3.22
N LEU A 145 9.77 -13.08 -3.88
CA LEU A 145 8.32 -12.86 -3.75
C LEU A 145 7.83 -13.08 -2.31
N LEU A 146 8.35 -14.09 -1.61
CA LEU A 146 8.06 -14.30 -0.19
C LEU A 146 8.55 -13.12 0.67
N ALA A 147 9.74 -12.59 0.38
CA ALA A 147 10.25 -11.41 1.08
C ALA A 147 9.38 -10.18 0.82
N GLU A 148 8.87 -9.97 -0.40
CA GLU A 148 7.92 -8.88 -0.72
C GLU A 148 6.62 -9.04 0.10
N GLU A 149 6.05 -10.24 0.18
CA GLU A 149 4.87 -10.55 0.99
C GLU A 149 5.10 -10.23 2.48
N TRP A 150 6.26 -10.65 3.02
CA TRP A 150 6.60 -10.38 4.42
C TRP A 150 6.76 -8.89 4.72
N TRP A 151 7.48 -8.16 3.86
CA TRP A 151 7.66 -6.72 4.02
C TRP A 151 6.35 -5.95 3.88
N GLN A 152 5.47 -6.37 2.98
CA GLN A 152 4.13 -5.79 2.88
C GLN A 152 3.35 -5.98 4.19
N ALA A 153 3.38 -7.19 4.78
CA ALA A 153 2.74 -7.45 6.06
C ALA A 153 3.40 -6.67 7.22
N ALA A 154 4.73 -6.51 7.19
CA ALA A 154 5.48 -5.82 8.23
C ALA A 154 5.29 -4.31 8.23
N THR A 155 4.93 -3.72 7.09
CA THR A 155 4.78 -2.27 6.95
C THR A 155 3.33 -1.79 6.94
N THR A 156 2.36 -2.70 7.06
CA THR A 156 0.93 -2.36 7.02
C THR A 156 0.16 -2.94 8.20
N GLY A 157 -0.93 -2.27 8.59
CA GLY A 157 -1.87 -2.75 9.59
C GLY A 157 -1.31 -2.79 11.01
N ILE A 158 -0.41 -1.89 11.36
CA ILE A 158 0.15 -1.77 12.72
C ILE A 158 -0.68 -0.78 13.52
N SER A 159 -1.21 -1.23 14.65
CA SER A 159 -2.03 -0.38 15.52
C SER A 159 -1.22 0.79 16.09
N GLY A 160 -1.78 2.00 15.97
CA GLY A 160 -1.18 3.23 16.49
C GLY A 160 -0.36 4.01 15.47
N VAL A 161 0.12 3.40 14.40
CA VAL A 161 0.81 4.11 13.31
C VAL A 161 -0.18 5.00 12.56
N SER A 162 0.20 6.24 12.29
CA SER A 162 -0.64 7.12 11.48
C SER A 162 -0.73 6.62 10.03
N ALA A 163 -1.90 6.79 9.38
CA ALA A 163 -2.10 6.36 8.00
C ALA A 163 -1.08 6.99 7.03
N HIS A 164 -0.65 8.23 7.29
CA HIS A 164 0.39 8.90 6.52
C HIS A 164 1.75 8.19 6.67
N HIS A 165 2.17 7.89 7.89
CA HIS A 165 3.45 7.21 8.14
C HIS A 165 3.44 5.78 7.61
N GLU A 166 2.34 5.05 7.77
CA GLU A 166 2.17 3.72 7.17
C GLU A 166 2.36 3.77 5.66
N HIS A 167 1.74 4.74 4.99
CA HIS A 167 1.90 4.93 3.55
C HIS A 167 3.35 5.25 3.16
N VAL A 168 4.02 6.15 3.88
CA VAL A 168 5.42 6.51 3.61
C VAL A 168 6.34 5.30 3.78
N VAL A 169 6.19 4.53 4.87
CA VAL A 169 7.05 3.37 5.15
C VAL A 169 6.78 2.24 4.16
N SER A 170 5.51 1.90 3.91
CA SER A 170 5.16 0.83 2.98
C SER A 170 5.57 1.15 1.54
N PHE A 171 5.39 2.39 1.10
CA PHE A 171 5.86 2.86 -0.20
C PHE A 171 7.38 2.75 -0.31
N THR A 172 8.12 3.24 0.70
CA THR A 172 9.58 3.20 0.70
C THR A 172 10.11 1.77 0.71
N ALA A 173 9.52 0.90 1.53
CA ALA A 173 9.88 -0.53 1.56
C ALA A 173 9.68 -1.18 0.18
N ARG A 174 8.56 -0.90 -0.49
CA ARG A 174 8.29 -1.40 -1.84
C ARG A 174 9.32 -0.90 -2.85
N GLN A 175 9.66 0.41 -2.83
CA GLN A 175 10.69 0.96 -3.73
C GLN A 175 12.07 0.33 -3.50
N LEU A 176 12.43 0.07 -2.24
CA LEU A 176 13.68 -0.62 -1.92
C LEU A 176 13.68 -2.06 -2.44
N LEU A 177 12.59 -2.79 -2.27
CA LEU A 177 12.44 -4.14 -2.81
C LEU A 177 12.50 -4.13 -4.34
N ASP A 178 11.85 -3.18 -5.00
CA ASP A 178 11.93 -3.04 -6.45
C ASP A 178 13.38 -2.83 -6.92
N VAL A 179 14.17 -1.99 -6.22
CA VAL A 179 15.60 -1.79 -6.50
C VAL A 179 16.39 -3.07 -6.27
N LEU A 180 16.10 -3.80 -5.18
CA LEU A 180 16.78 -5.05 -4.80
C LEU A 180 16.30 -6.28 -5.59
N SER A 181 15.35 -6.12 -6.49
CA SER A 181 14.83 -7.23 -7.31
C SER A 181 15.96 -7.93 -8.07
N PRO A 182 16.03 -9.28 -8.01
CA PRO A 182 17.06 -10.04 -8.71
C PRO A 182 17.07 -9.83 -10.23
N GLY A 183 15.96 -9.35 -10.80
CA GLY A 183 15.88 -8.97 -12.21
C GLY A 183 16.74 -7.75 -12.60
N ASN A 184 17.16 -6.93 -11.64
CA ASN A 184 17.89 -5.69 -11.87
C ASN A 184 19.42 -5.87 -11.95
N TYR A 185 19.94 -7.02 -11.55
CA TYR A 185 21.38 -7.25 -11.46
C TYR A 185 21.83 -8.26 -12.51
N LEU A 186 22.92 -7.98 -13.21
CA LEU A 186 23.50 -8.84 -14.25
C LEU A 186 23.71 -10.29 -13.78
N PRO A 187 24.35 -10.57 -12.62
CA PRO A 187 24.63 -11.94 -12.20
C PRO A 187 23.40 -12.72 -11.75
N THR A 188 22.29 -12.05 -11.49
CA THR A 188 21.04 -12.67 -10.98
C THR A 188 19.91 -12.67 -12.00
N ASN A 189 20.10 -12.01 -13.16
CA ASN A 189 19.11 -11.97 -14.22
C ASN A 189 19.41 -13.02 -15.30
N PRO A 190 18.68 -14.16 -15.33
CA PRO A 190 18.95 -15.25 -16.26
C PRO A 190 18.71 -14.86 -17.72
N VAL A 191 17.81 -13.90 -17.99
CA VAL A 191 17.52 -13.45 -19.36
C VAL A 191 18.71 -12.69 -19.95
N VAL A 192 19.40 -11.90 -19.13
CA VAL A 192 20.60 -11.16 -19.55
C VAL A 192 21.78 -12.12 -19.68
N LEU A 193 21.97 -13.04 -18.73
CA LEU A 193 23.06 -14.02 -18.77
C LEU A 193 23.03 -14.94 -19.99
N GLN A 194 21.87 -15.18 -20.59
CA GLN A 194 21.78 -16.00 -21.81
C GLN A 194 22.06 -15.23 -23.10
N ARG A 195 22.08 -13.88 -23.03
CA ARG A 195 22.33 -13.03 -24.19
C ARG A 195 23.77 -12.52 -24.28
N THR A 196 24.54 -12.74 -23.22
CA THR A 196 26.00 -12.44 -23.17
C THR A 196 26.81 -13.68 -23.43
#